data_94187dfbf92707ea2b9016abce1abc98
#
_entry.id   94187dfbf92707ea2b9016abce1abc98
#
_cell.length_a   1.000
_cell.length_b   1.000
_cell.length_c   1.000
_cell.angle_alpha   90.00
_cell.angle_beta   90.00
_cell.angle_gamma   90.00
#
_symmetry.space_group_name_H-M   'P 1'
#
loop_
_entity.id
_entity.type
_entity.pdbx_description
1 polymer ?
#
loop_
_entity_poly.entity_id
_entity_poly.type
_entity_poly.pdbx_seq_one_letter_code
_entity_poly.pdbx_strand_id
1 'polypeptide(L)'
;WISFENWIVENTVGKQNIIVIGSGGNASKILKISNKKTTEIIDYNELTGIENLIKNLNFNQRVADLQLNPDRADVIIPAIKIYLLAMSKCKSKSFIVPRIGLADGVIRNIDTINDYGQLLNG
;
A
#
# COMPACT_ATOMS: atom_id res chain seq x y z
N TRP A 1 -13.19 2.52 -11.72
CA TRP A 1 -12.27 1.38 -11.55
C TRP A 1 -11.64 0.93 -12.86
N ILE A 2 -12.43 0.78 -13.92
CA ILE A 2 -11.92 0.36 -15.25
C ILE A 2 -10.88 1.36 -15.76
N SER A 3 -11.14 2.67 -15.64
CA SER A 3 -10.18 3.69 -16.06
C SER A 3 -8.89 3.64 -15.26
N PHE A 4 -8.97 3.39 -13.97
CA PHE A 4 -7.80 3.26 -13.09
C PHE A 4 -7.00 2.02 -13.45
N GLU A 5 -7.67 0.89 -13.65
CA GLU A 5 -7.02 -0.36 -14.07
C GLU A 5 -6.30 -0.19 -15.40
N ASN A 6 -6.98 0.40 -16.39
CA ASN A 6 -6.40 0.63 -17.71
C ASN A 6 -5.20 1.57 -17.62
N TRP A 7 -5.28 2.61 -16.81
CA TRP A 7 -4.16 3.53 -16.60
C TRP A 7 -2.93 2.80 -16.06
N ILE A 8 -3.12 1.93 -15.06
CA ILE A 8 -2.01 1.15 -14.49
C ILE A 8 -1.40 0.25 -15.55
N VAL A 9 -2.21 -0.50 -16.28
CA VAL A 9 -1.72 -1.43 -17.31
C VAL A 9 -0.95 -0.66 -18.39
N GLU A 10 -1.52 0.42 -18.90
CA GLU A 10 -0.88 1.24 -19.95
C GLU A 10 0.46 1.82 -19.52
N ASN A 11 0.57 2.25 -18.26
CA ASN A 11 1.78 2.89 -17.76
C ASN A 11 2.83 1.92 -17.24
N THR A 12 2.49 0.64 -17.10
CA THR A 12 3.42 -0.38 -16.56
C THR A 12 3.76 -1.47 -17.55
N VAL A 13 3.15 -1.48 -18.72
CA VAL A 13 3.40 -2.46 -19.76
C VAL A 13 4.89 -2.48 -20.15
N GLY A 14 5.48 -3.66 -20.18
CA GLY A 14 6.90 -3.85 -20.51
C GLY A 14 7.89 -3.47 -19.41
N LYS A 15 7.42 -2.96 -18.29
CA LYS A 15 8.26 -2.61 -17.12
C LYS A 15 8.37 -3.81 -16.19
N GLN A 16 9.53 -3.93 -15.54
CA GLN A 16 9.81 -5.00 -14.59
C GLN A 16 10.16 -4.42 -13.23
N ASN A 17 10.04 -5.24 -12.18
CA ASN A 17 10.41 -4.89 -10.81
C ASN A 17 9.67 -3.65 -10.29
N ILE A 18 8.39 -3.58 -10.59
CA ILE A 18 7.55 -2.49 -10.12
C ILE A 18 7.24 -2.69 -8.64
N ILE A 19 7.36 -1.61 -7.89
CA ILE A 19 7.04 -1.60 -6.46
C ILE A 19 5.86 -0.65 -6.27
N VAL A 20 4.85 -1.11 -5.55
CA VAL A 20 3.72 -0.25 -5.16
C VAL A 20 4.07 0.41 -3.83
N ILE A 21 3.99 1.72 -3.80
CA ILE A 21 4.29 2.51 -2.62
C ILE A 21 2.99 3.09 -2.07
N GLY A 22 2.70 2.77 -0.82
CA GLY A 22 1.57 3.34 -0.10
C GLY A 22 2.02 4.40 0.88
N SER A 23 1.28 5.48 0.96
CA SER A 23 1.53 6.55 1.92
C SER A 23 0.22 6.99 2.58
N GLY A 24 0.33 7.75 3.65
CA GLY A 24 -0.82 8.23 4.39
C GLY A 24 -1.27 7.31 5.51
N GLY A 25 -2.38 7.66 6.13
CA GLY A 25 -2.84 6.99 7.36
C GLY A 25 -3.24 5.54 7.18
N ASN A 26 -3.86 5.18 6.04
CA ASN A 26 -4.23 3.79 5.79
C ASN A 26 -2.99 2.92 5.62
N ALA A 27 -2.01 3.38 4.84
CA ALA A 27 -0.77 2.66 4.64
C ALA A 27 0.00 2.49 5.96
N SER A 28 0.05 3.54 6.78
CA SER A 28 0.69 3.47 8.09
C SER A 28 0.04 2.44 9.01
N LYS A 29 -1.29 2.34 8.99
CA LYS A 29 -2.02 1.33 9.79
C LYS A 29 -1.80 -0.07 9.28
N ILE A 30 -1.77 -0.26 7.97
CA ILE A 30 -1.44 -1.54 7.35
C ILE A 30 -0.05 -1.99 7.81
N LEU A 31 0.91 -1.08 7.82
CA LEU A 31 2.27 -1.37 8.28
C LEU A 31 2.28 -1.85 9.73
N LYS A 32 1.54 -1.17 10.62
CA LYS A 32 1.43 -1.56 12.03
C LYS A 32 0.77 -2.94 12.18
N ILE A 33 -0.31 -3.18 11.47
CA ILE A 33 -1.02 -4.47 11.53
C ILE A 33 -0.13 -5.60 11.03
N SER A 34 0.68 -5.35 10.00
CA SER A 34 1.60 -6.33 9.44
C SER A 34 2.81 -6.60 10.34
N ASN A 35 3.02 -5.78 11.36
CA ASN A 35 4.21 -5.84 12.22
C ASN A 35 5.51 -5.67 11.44
N LYS A 36 5.45 -4.96 10.33
CA LYS A 36 6.61 -4.62 9.50
C LYS A 36 7.11 -3.22 9.84
N LYS A 37 8.37 -2.99 9.58
CA LYS A 37 8.98 -1.67 9.70
C LYS A 37 8.83 -0.89 8.39
N THR A 38 9.02 0.41 8.45
CA THR A 38 9.07 1.24 7.24
C THR A 38 10.10 0.68 6.27
N THR A 39 9.79 0.72 4.99
CA THR A 39 10.60 0.19 3.89
C THR A 39 10.70 -1.34 3.80
N GLU A 40 10.16 -2.08 4.77
CA GLU A 40 10.06 -3.52 4.61
C GLU A 40 8.98 -3.88 3.59
N ILE A 41 9.22 -4.95 2.85
CA ILE A 41 8.30 -5.40 1.82
C ILE A 41 7.13 -6.15 2.45
N ILE A 42 5.92 -5.75 2.08
CA ILE A 42 4.70 -6.53 2.32
C ILE A 42 4.33 -7.15 0.99
N ASP A 43 4.36 -8.47 0.89
CA ASP A 43 4.00 -9.13 -0.36
C ASP A 43 2.48 -9.20 -0.55
N TYR A 44 2.06 -9.61 -1.74
CA TYR A 44 0.65 -9.70 -2.10
C TYR A 44 -0.13 -10.61 -1.14
N ASN A 45 0.44 -11.75 -0.79
CA ASN A 45 -0.21 -12.72 0.09
C ASN A 45 -0.34 -12.19 1.53
N GLU A 46 0.68 -11.51 2.01
CA GLU A 46 0.62 -10.86 3.32
C GLU A 46 -0.45 -9.79 3.36
N LEU A 47 -0.54 -8.97 2.32
CA LEU A 47 -1.55 -7.91 2.25
C LEU A 47 -2.96 -8.49 2.14
N THR A 48 -3.13 -9.56 1.38
CA THR A 48 -4.39 -10.30 1.31
C THR A 48 -4.77 -10.88 2.67
N GLY A 49 -3.81 -11.41 3.41
CA GLY A 49 -4.02 -11.92 4.77
C GLY A 49 -4.48 -10.82 5.72
N ILE A 50 -3.91 -9.64 5.62
CA ILE A 50 -4.33 -8.47 6.41
C ILE A 50 -5.77 -8.09 6.05
N GLU A 51 -6.10 -8.07 4.77
CA GLU A 51 -7.48 -7.80 4.34
C GLU A 51 -8.46 -8.79 4.97
N ASN A 52 -8.15 -10.07 4.92
CA ASN A 52 -9.02 -11.11 5.48
C ASN A 52 -9.14 -10.98 7.00
N LEU A 53 -8.07 -10.68 7.68
CA LEU A 53 -8.08 -10.43 9.12
C LEU A 53 -9.07 -9.30 9.46
N ILE A 54 -8.99 -8.19 8.76
CA ILE A 54 -9.82 -7.02 9.02
C ILE A 54 -11.27 -7.29 8.63
N LYS A 55 -11.51 -7.99 7.53
CA LYS A 55 -12.87 -8.35 7.10
C LYS A 55 -13.61 -9.20 8.13
N ASN A 56 -12.90 -10.05 8.87
CA ASN A 56 -13.48 -10.91 9.88
C ASN A 56 -13.80 -10.16 11.18
N LEU A 57 -13.38 -8.91 11.31
CA LEU A 57 -13.69 -8.06 12.45
C LEU A 57 -14.86 -7.15 12.11
N ASN A 58 -15.80 -6.98 13.05
CA ASN A 58 -16.82 -5.95 12.91
C ASN A 58 -16.24 -4.57 13.19
N PHE A 59 -17.06 -3.53 12.97
CA PHE A 59 -16.62 -2.14 13.15
C PHE A 59 -16.04 -1.89 14.54
N ASN A 60 -16.74 -2.33 15.60
CA ASN A 60 -16.31 -2.10 16.96
C ASN A 60 -15.00 -2.84 17.27
N GLN A 61 -14.83 -4.03 16.75
CA GLN A 61 -13.58 -4.78 16.89
C GLN A 61 -12.43 -4.11 16.16
N ARG A 62 -12.67 -3.56 14.98
CA ARG A 62 -11.64 -2.82 14.25
C ARG A 62 -11.17 -1.61 15.05
N VAL A 63 -12.10 -0.88 15.66
CA VAL A 63 -11.75 0.28 16.48
C VAL A 63 -10.97 -0.16 17.73
N ALA A 64 -11.44 -1.17 18.44
CA ALA A 64 -10.87 -1.59 19.71
C ALA A 64 -9.59 -2.38 19.53
N ASP A 65 -9.60 -3.43 18.70
CA ASP A 65 -8.51 -4.39 18.59
C ASP A 65 -7.36 -3.88 17.72
N LEU A 66 -7.69 -3.17 16.65
CA LEU A 66 -6.69 -2.62 15.74
C LEU A 66 -6.34 -1.16 16.05
N GLN A 67 -6.97 -0.59 17.06
CA GLN A 67 -6.77 0.81 17.45
C GLN A 67 -6.98 1.79 16.29
N LEU A 68 -7.97 1.49 15.45
CA LEU A 68 -8.35 2.38 14.35
C LEU A 68 -9.35 3.41 14.87
N ASN A 69 -9.21 4.67 14.44
CA ASN A 69 -10.29 5.61 14.70
C ASN A 69 -11.51 5.25 13.85
N PRO A 70 -12.72 5.71 14.22
CA PRO A 70 -13.94 5.32 13.51
C PRO A 70 -13.91 5.58 12.02
N ASP A 71 -13.36 6.71 11.58
CA ASP A 71 -13.26 7.04 10.16
C ASP A 71 -12.38 6.04 9.41
N ARG A 72 -11.29 5.61 10.04
CA ARG A 72 -10.34 4.67 9.45
C ARG A 72 -10.92 3.27 9.37
N ALA A 73 -11.70 2.86 10.37
CA ALA A 73 -12.30 1.54 10.43
C ALA A 73 -13.21 1.25 9.22
N ASP A 74 -13.84 2.30 8.66
CA ASP A 74 -14.70 2.16 7.49
C ASP A 74 -13.94 2.15 6.18
N VAL A 75 -12.80 2.80 6.10
CA VAL A 75 -12.12 3.04 4.81
C VAL A 75 -10.89 2.16 4.59
N ILE A 76 -10.44 1.42 5.61
CA ILE A 76 -9.21 0.63 5.49
C ILE A 76 -9.35 -0.51 4.48
N ILE A 77 -10.49 -1.19 4.43
CA ILE A 77 -10.72 -2.27 3.46
C ILE A 77 -10.71 -1.75 2.02
N PRO A 78 -11.46 -0.68 1.67
CA PRO A 78 -11.35 -0.08 0.36
C PRO A 78 -9.91 0.31 -0.01
N ALA A 79 -9.16 0.85 0.94
CA ALA A 79 -7.76 1.22 0.70
C ALA A 79 -6.90 0.01 0.36
N ILE A 80 -7.03 -1.08 1.12
CA ILE A 80 -6.30 -2.32 0.85
C ILE A 80 -6.66 -2.87 -0.54
N LYS A 81 -7.93 -2.83 -0.91
CA LYS A 81 -8.39 -3.28 -2.23
C LYS A 81 -7.74 -2.48 -3.35
N ILE A 82 -7.58 -1.18 -3.18
CA ILE A 82 -6.89 -0.33 -4.16
C ILE A 82 -5.43 -0.77 -4.30
N TYR A 83 -4.73 -1.00 -3.21
CA TYR A 83 -3.34 -1.45 -3.24
C TYR A 83 -3.20 -2.83 -3.88
N LEU A 84 -4.07 -3.77 -3.52
CA LEU A 84 -4.08 -5.11 -4.11
C LEU A 84 -4.38 -5.06 -5.61
N LEU A 85 -5.32 -4.22 -6.02
CA LEU A 85 -5.65 -4.03 -7.42
C LEU A 85 -4.45 -3.47 -8.19
N ALA A 86 -3.80 -2.45 -7.64
CA ALA A 86 -2.61 -1.87 -8.24
C ALA A 86 -1.50 -2.92 -8.42
N MET A 87 -1.23 -3.69 -7.36
CA MET A 87 -0.22 -4.76 -7.40
C MET A 87 -0.56 -5.81 -8.46
N SER A 88 -1.82 -6.23 -8.52
CA SER A 88 -2.27 -7.22 -9.50
C SER A 88 -2.11 -6.72 -10.92
N LYS A 89 -2.53 -5.50 -11.20
CA LYS A 89 -2.53 -4.95 -12.56
C LYS A 89 -1.13 -4.61 -13.07
N CYS A 90 -0.23 -4.17 -12.21
CA CYS A 90 1.15 -3.92 -12.59
C CYS A 90 2.07 -5.12 -12.37
N LYS A 91 1.51 -6.25 -11.95
CA LYS A 91 2.25 -7.48 -11.66
C LYS A 91 3.35 -7.27 -10.61
N SER A 92 3.10 -6.39 -9.66
CA SER A 92 4.03 -6.13 -8.56
C SER A 92 3.83 -7.17 -7.46
N LYS A 93 4.93 -7.61 -6.87
CA LYS A 93 4.92 -8.51 -5.72
C LYS A 93 5.22 -7.76 -4.43
N SER A 94 5.51 -6.48 -4.52
CA SER A 94 6.04 -5.71 -3.40
C SER A 94 5.20 -4.48 -3.13
N PHE A 95 4.78 -4.34 -1.88
CA PHE A 95 4.14 -3.15 -1.36
C PHE A 95 5.03 -2.61 -0.24
N ILE A 96 5.36 -1.34 -0.30
CA ILE A 96 6.25 -0.69 0.66
C ILE A 96 5.58 0.56 1.20
N VAL A 97 5.70 0.77 2.51
CA VAL A 97 5.29 2.01 3.17
C VAL A 97 6.55 2.75 3.58
N PRO A 98 7.00 3.73 2.81
CA PRO A 98 8.20 4.48 3.14
C PRO A 98 7.91 5.47 4.25
N ARG A 99 8.96 5.89 4.95
CA ARG A 99 8.88 6.95 5.95
C ARG A 99 9.00 8.29 5.25
N ILE A 100 7.91 8.69 4.58
CA ILE A 100 7.85 9.97 3.89
C ILE A 100 6.81 10.83 4.60
N GLY A 101 7.21 12.02 5.04
CA GLY A 101 6.25 12.99 5.55
C GLY A 101 5.39 13.52 4.41
N LEU A 102 4.18 13.98 4.73
CA LEU A 102 3.28 14.57 3.73
C LEU A 102 3.90 15.75 2.98
N ALA A 103 4.80 16.47 3.65
CA ALA A 103 5.54 17.57 3.05
C ALA A 103 6.56 17.08 2.01
N ASP A 104 6.99 15.83 2.14
CA ASP A 104 7.92 15.20 1.20
C ASP A 104 7.18 14.44 0.09
N GLY A 105 5.85 14.52 0.10
CA GLY A 105 4.98 13.87 -0.87
C GLY A 105 5.13 14.43 -2.28
N VAL A 106 6.34 14.65 -2.69
CA VAL A 106 6.66 14.89 -4.07
C VAL A 106 6.47 13.57 -4.77
N ILE A 107 5.33 13.44 -5.43
CA ILE A 107 5.11 12.32 -6.34
C ILE A 107 6.12 12.52 -7.46
N ARG A 108 7.22 11.85 -7.35
CA ARG A 108 8.16 11.77 -8.43
C ARG A 108 7.67 10.68 -9.38
N ASN A 109 7.96 10.85 -10.66
CA ASN A 109 7.61 9.84 -11.63
C ASN A 109 8.37 8.53 -11.39
N ILE A 110 7.98 7.49 -12.09
CA ILE A 110 8.52 6.14 -11.90
C ILE A 110 10.04 6.08 -12.09
N ASP A 111 10.59 6.95 -12.95
CA ASP A 111 12.03 6.97 -13.19
C ASP A 111 12.82 7.42 -11.96
N THR A 112 12.21 8.23 -11.10
CA THR A 112 12.81 8.65 -9.84
C THR A 112 12.61 7.64 -8.70
N ILE A 113 11.81 6.61 -8.86
CA ILE A 113 11.71 5.55 -7.87
C ILE A 113 13.05 4.80 -7.76
N ASN A 114 13.76 4.60 -8.88
CA ASN A 114 15.09 4.02 -8.84
C ASN A 114 16.07 4.91 -8.09
N ASP A 115 16.00 6.22 -8.31
CA ASP A 115 16.82 7.19 -7.57
C ASP A 115 16.43 7.22 -6.10
N TYR A 116 15.15 7.09 -5.80
CA TYR A 116 14.64 6.98 -4.44
C TYR A 116 15.13 5.70 -3.76
N GLY A 117 15.12 4.60 -4.49
CA GLY A 117 15.67 3.34 -4.02
C GLY A 117 17.15 3.47 -3.67
N GLN A 118 17.91 4.18 -4.48
CA GLN A 118 19.32 4.48 -4.20
C GLN A 118 19.50 5.39 -3.00
N LEU A 119 18.64 6.41 -2.86
CA LEU A 119 18.67 7.32 -1.71
C LEU A 119 18.32 6.61 -0.41
N LEU A 120 17.39 5.68 -0.44
CA LEU A 120 16.99 4.90 0.73
C LEU A 120 18.03 3.83 1.09
N ASN A 121 18.81 3.37 0.12
CA ASN A 121 19.86 2.36 0.29
C ASN A 121 21.24 2.99 0.46
N GLY A 122 21.32 4.28 0.26
CA GLY A 122 22.55 5.03 0.46
C GLY A 122 22.55 5.68 1.81
#